data_e6ee44cd088aa109435d75c2221080d5
#
_entry.id   e6ee44cd088aa109435d75c2221080d5
#
_cell.length_a   1.000
_cell.length_b   1.000
_cell.length_c   1.000
_cell.angle_alpha   90.00
_cell.angle_beta   90.00
_cell.angle_gamma   90.00
#
_symmetry.space_group_name_H-M   'P 1'
#
loop_
_entity.id
_entity.type
_entity.pdbx_description
1 polymer ?
#
loop_
_entity_poly.entity_id
_entity_poly.type
_entity_poly.pdbx_seq_one_letter_code
_entity_poly.pdbx_strand_id
1 'polypeptide(L)'
;MGQERSECRRCRNRHCKQQKQTASKGHRKLFSVCQKKLRSKNGMTLTELLAAIVILGTIGTVLGGGVMMVKNVYQRTQDQADAEQALSLTAQLMTDEFANALEVKNSAGTSETGEMVTPLLRSGNSHLWLHFSATDWSGTGIEKWYGDYTYDDAYNKIPLLTQAAISDEYYTAFDGYTYSEETACFTVQNLAIYRKKDTMGTSRKAVVKPINLTVRAVNLDQK
;
A
#
# COMPACT_ATOMS: atom_id res chain seq x y z
N MET A 1 35.71 12.38 -24.28
CA MET A 1 34.46 12.04 -23.52
C MET A 1 33.37 13.12 -23.52
N GLY A 2 33.46 14.17 -24.33
CA GLY A 2 32.50 15.30 -24.35
C GLY A 2 31.52 15.32 -25.54
N GLN A 3 31.75 14.56 -26.59
CA GLN A 3 30.96 14.63 -27.83
C GLN A 3 29.70 13.75 -27.85
N GLU A 4 29.68 12.60 -27.21
CA GLU A 4 28.52 11.69 -27.21
C GLU A 4 27.29 12.21 -26.44
N ARG A 5 27.50 13.08 -25.42
CA ARG A 5 26.37 13.66 -24.68
C ARG A 5 25.55 14.72 -25.43
N SER A 6 26.12 15.32 -26.48
CA SER A 6 25.44 16.37 -27.26
C SER A 6 24.48 15.80 -28.32
N GLU A 7 24.75 14.62 -28.84
CA GLU A 7 23.90 13.99 -29.87
C GLU A 7 22.60 13.40 -29.27
N CYS A 8 22.69 12.81 -28.07
CA CYS A 8 21.53 12.24 -27.40
C CYS A 8 20.46 13.28 -27.01
N ARG A 9 20.84 14.51 -26.70
CA ARG A 9 19.89 15.62 -26.44
C ARG A 9 19.18 16.11 -27.70
N ARG A 10 19.82 16.04 -28.83
CA ARG A 10 19.30 16.50 -30.12
C ARG A 10 18.24 15.55 -30.71
N CYS A 11 18.41 14.25 -30.53
CA CYS A 11 17.43 13.23 -30.92
C CYS A 11 16.14 13.29 -30.08
N ARG A 12 16.27 13.49 -28.77
CA ARG A 12 15.10 13.57 -27.86
C ARG A 12 14.19 14.77 -28.18
N ASN A 13 14.77 15.89 -28.57
CA ASN A 13 14.01 17.10 -28.93
C ASN A 13 13.29 17.02 -30.28
N ARG A 14 13.78 16.21 -31.23
CA ARG A 14 13.10 16.06 -32.56
C ARG A 14 11.88 15.16 -32.45
N HIS A 15 11.95 14.05 -31.68
CA HIS A 15 10.81 13.16 -31.50
C HIS A 15 9.67 13.82 -30.71
N CYS A 16 9.99 14.61 -29.68
CA CYS A 16 8.98 15.34 -28.91
C CYS A 16 8.29 16.46 -29.68
N LYS A 17 8.97 17.10 -30.68
CA LYS A 17 8.35 18.12 -31.55
C LYS A 17 7.43 17.51 -32.62
N GLN A 18 7.73 16.31 -33.10
CA GLN A 18 6.86 15.65 -34.09
C GLN A 18 5.55 15.16 -33.49
N GLN A 19 5.57 14.60 -32.26
CA GLN A 19 4.34 14.19 -31.59
C GLN A 19 3.41 15.35 -31.21
N LYS A 20 3.95 16.53 -30.87
CA LYS A 20 3.12 17.72 -30.60
C LYS A 20 2.50 18.33 -31.87
N GLN A 21 3.09 18.17 -33.04
CA GLN A 21 2.56 18.73 -34.29
C GLN A 21 1.41 17.87 -34.87
N THR A 22 1.42 16.55 -34.69
CA THR A 22 0.35 15.67 -35.19
C THR A 22 -0.92 15.78 -34.35
N ALA A 23 -0.82 15.91 -33.02
CA ALA A 23 -1.96 16.10 -32.12
C ALA A 23 -2.66 17.48 -32.34
N SER A 24 -1.90 18.53 -32.67
CA SER A 24 -2.45 19.88 -32.85
C SER A 24 -3.23 20.05 -34.20
N LYS A 25 -2.87 19.30 -35.25
CA LYS A 25 -3.54 19.42 -36.57
C LYS A 25 -4.91 18.74 -36.61
N GLY A 26 -5.12 17.66 -35.82
CA GLY A 26 -6.41 16.96 -35.73
C GLY A 26 -7.49 17.80 -35.07
N HIS A 27 -7.16 18.42 -33.93
CA HIS A 27 -8.10 19.24 -33.17
C HIS A 27 -8.58 20.51 -33.90
N ARG A 28 -7.69 21.16 -34.68
CA ARG A 28 -8.05 22.39 -35.44
C ARG A 28 -9.01 22.11 -36.58
N LYS A 29 -8.94 20.95 -37.24
CA LYS A 29 -9.85 20.58 -38.32
C LYS A 29 -11.27 20.28 -37.82
N LEU A 30 -11.42 19.60 -36.69
CA LEU A 30 -12.72 19.31 -36.08
C LEU A 30 -13.43 20.59 -35.61
N PHE A 31 -12.72 21.53 -35.00
CA PHE A 31 -13.29 22.80 -34.57
C PHE A 31 -13.72 23.68 -35.74
N SER A 32 -12.96 23.70 -36.84
CA SER A 32 -13.29 24.52 -38.01
C SER A 32 -14.51 24.02 -38.79
N VAL A 33 -14.74 22.71 -38.81
CA VAL A 33 -15.95 22.12 -39.43
C VAL A 33 -17.20 22.42 -38.60
N CYS A 34 -17.08 22.38 -37.25
CA CYS A 34 -18.18 22.73 -36.37
C CYS A 34 -18.56 24.21 -36.44
N GLN A 35 -17.57 25.13 -36.52
CA GLN A 35 -17.82 26.56 -36.63
C GLN A 35 -18.44 26.96 -38.00
N LYS A 36 -18.11 26.28 -39.12
CA LYS A 36 -18.72 26.55 -40.42
C LYS A 36 -20.21 26.19 -40.46
N LYS A 37 -20.60 25.11 -39.76
CA LYS A 37 -22.03 24.67 -39.71
C LYS A 37 -22.90 25.57 -38.83
N LEU A 38 -22.33 26.17 -37.79
CA LEU A 38 -23.01 27.10 -36.87
C LEU A 38 -23.28 28.48 -37.51
N ARG A 39 -22.61 28.82 -38.64
CA ARG A 39 -22.73 30.11 -39.30
C ARG A 39 -23.70 30.11 -40.49
N SER A 40 -24.33 28.99 -40.78
CA SER A 40 -25.41 28.89 -41.77
C SER A 40 -26.68 29.54 -41.17
N LYS A 41 -27.18 30.59 -41.85
CA LYS A 41 -28.38 31.33 -41.45
C LYS A 41 -29.68 30.55 -41.69
N ASN A 42 -29.62 29.31 -42.08
CA ASN A 42 -30.76 28.42 -42.19
C ASN A 42 -31.17 27.98 -40.76
N GLY A 43 -32.32 28.41 -40.34
CA GLY A 43 -32.85 28.05 -38.99
C GLY A 43 -32.87 26.54 -38.82
N MET A 44 -32.50 26.08 -37.63
CA MET A 44 -32.61 24.67 -37.23
C MET A 44 -34.07 24.25 -37.20
N THR A 45 -34.38 23.13 -37.80
CA THR A 45 -35.72 22.56 -37.70
C THR A 45 -35.98 22.07 -36.28
N LEU A 46 -37.25 22.10 -35.82
CA LEU A 46 -37.64 21.65 -34.49
C LEU A 46 -37.23 20.19 -34.25
N THR A 47 -37.25 19.37 -35.30
CA THR A 47 -36.83 17.95 -35.26
C THR A 47 -35.32 17.79 -35.09
N GLU A 48 -34.47 18.65 -35.67
CA GLU A 48 -33.01 18.65 -35.47
C GLU A 48 -32.64 19.04 -34.04
N LEU A 49 -33.34 20.01 -33.46
CA LEU A 49 -33.12 20.43 -32.08
C LEU A 49 -33.50 19.31 -31.12
N LEU A 50 -34.61 18.62 -31.35
CA LEU A 50 -35.07 17.50 -30.54
C LEU A 50 -34.09 16.33 -30.64
N ALA A 51 -33.61 15.98 -31.84
CA ALA A 51 -32.58 14.96 -32.03
C ALA A 51 -31.27 15.30 -31.30
N ALA A 52 -30.83 16.57 -31.39
CA ALA A 52 -29.62 17.03 -30.70
C ALA A 52 -29.71 16.88 -29.17
N ILE A 53 -30.85 17.21 -28.57
CA ILE A 53 -31.07 17.09 -27.12
C ILE A 53 -31.05 15.62 -26.70
N VAL A 54 -31.65 14.71 -27.45
CA VAL A 54 -31.64 13.28 -27.19
C VAL A 54 -30.23 12.73 -27.24
N ILE A 55 -29.43 13.10 -28.28
CA ILE A 55 -28.04 12.66 -28.40
C ILE A 55 -27.18 13.22 -27.25
N LEU A 56 -27.32 14.49 -26.92
CA LEU A 56 -26.60 15.09 -25.79
C LEU A 56 -26.96 14.44 -24.46
N GLY A 57 -28.24 14.11 -24.25
CA GLY A 57 -28.74 13.40 -23.07
C GLY A 57 -28.11 12.00 -22.94
N THR A 58 -28.07 11.24 -24.03
CA THR A 58 -27.47 9.88 -24.02
C THR A 58 -25.96 9.94 -23.79
N ILE A 59 -25.24 10.86 -24.41
CA ILE A 59 -23.80 11.07 -24.19
C ILE A 59 -23.54 11.48 -22.72
N GLY A 60 -24.36 12.38 -22.17
CA GLY A 60 -24.22 12.83 -20.79
C GLY A 60 -24.39 11.70 -19.76
N THR A 61 -25.35 10.80 -19.98
CA THR A 61 -25.53 9.64 -19.07
C THR A 61 -24.36 8.65 -19.14
N VAL A 62 -23.85 8.35 -20.33
CA VAL A 62 -22.70 7.45 -20.52
C VAL A 62 -21.42 8.04 -19.90
N LEU A 63 -21.17 9.33 -20.12
CA LEU A 63 -20.00 9.98 -19.52
C LEU A 63 -20.09 10.06 -18.00
N GLY A 64 -21.26 10.39 -17.45
CA GLY A 64 -21.48 10.46 -16.00
C GLY A 64 -21.25 9.10 -15.30
N GLY A 65 -21.78 8.02 -15.86
CA GLY A 65 -21.57 6.65 -15.37
C GLY A 65 -20.10 6.21 -15.48
N GLY A 66 -19.46 6.53 -16.58
CA GLY A 66 -18.05 6.20 -16.80
C GLY A 66 -17.10 6.86 -15.81
N VAL A 67 -17.29 8.13 -15.50
CA VAL A 67 -16.46 8.86 -14.52
C VAL A 67 -16.58 8.24 -13.12
N MET A 68 -17.79 7.86 -12.70
CA MET A 68 -18.03 7.23 -11.40
C MET A 68 -17.31 5.89 -11.29
N MET A 69 -17.34 5.07 -12.37
CA MET A 69 -16.66 3.79 -12.42
C MET A 69 -15.13 3.95 -12.34
N VAL A 70 -14.57 4.88 -13.11
CA VAL A 70 -13.13 5.17 -13.09
C VAL A 70 -12.68 5.64 -11.71
N LYS A 71 -13.44 6.53 -11.07
CA LYS A 71 -13.16 6.98 -9.71
C LYS A 71 -13.10 5.81 -8.71
N ASN A 72 -14.09 4.92 -8.76
CA ASN A 72 -14.14 3.76 -7.85
C ASN A 72 -12.96 2.79 -8.08
N VAL A 73 -12.59 2.55 -9.34
CA VAL A 73 -11.42 1.71 -9.67
C VAL A 73 -10.14 2.38 -9.19
N TYR A 74 -9.98 3.67 -9.44
CA TYR A 74 -8.82 4.43 -9.01
C TYR A 74 -8.64 4.38 -7.48
N GLN A 75 -9.71 4.64 -6.72
CA GLN A 75 -9.67 4.59 -5.26
C GLN A 75 -9.27 3.19 -4.75
N ARG A 76 -9.86 2.11 -5.31
CA ARG A 76 -9.49 0.74 -4.93
C ARG A 76 -8.03 0.43 -5.23
N THR A 77 -7.52 0.88 -6.36
CA THR A 77 -6.13 0.65 -6.75
C THR A 77 -5.17 1.41 -5.84
N GLN A 78 -5.53 2.64 -5.48
CA GLN A 78 -4.75 3.45 -4.54
C GLN A 78 -4.75 2.81 -3.14
N ASP A 79 -5.92 2.43 -2.62
CA ASP A 79 -6.06 1.73 -1.33
C ASP A 79 -5.19 0.45 -1.28
N GLN A 80 -5.18 -0.32 -2.38
CA GLN A 80 -4.36 -1.52 -2.46
C GLN A 80 -2.87 -1.20 -2.48
N ALA A 81 -2.44 -0.20 -3.24
CA ALA A 81 -1.05 0.23 -3.31
C ALA A 81 -0.54 0.74 -1.95
N ASP A 82 -1.35 1.54 -1.25
CA ASP A 82 -1.01 2.04 0.08
C ASP A 82 -0.87 0.90 1.10
N ALA A 83 -1.77 -0.09 1.04
CA ALA A 83 -1.70 -1.28 1.88
C ALA A 83 -0.48 -2.16 1.56
N GLU A 84 -0.14 -2.36 0.29
CA GLU A 84 1.07 -3.10 -0.12
C GLU A 84 2.34 -2.39 0.35
N GLN A 85 2.39 -1.07 0.26
CA GLN A 85 3.52 -0.29 0.77
C GLN A 85 3.65 -0.41 2.30
N ALA A 86 2.56 -0.31 3.04
CA ALA A 86 2.54 -0.48 4.49
C ALA A 86 2.98 -1.90 4.89
N LEU A 87 2.52 -2.94 4.18
CA LEU A 87 2.93 -4.33 4.41
C LEU A 87 4.42 -4.52 4.17
N SER A 88 4.94 -3.97 3.07
CA SER A 88 6.37 -4.02 2.75
C SER A 88 7.23 -3.34 3.80
N LEU A 89 6.81 -2.14 4.26
CA LEU A 89 7.51 -1.41 5.31
C LEU A 89 7.50 -2.18 6.64
N THR A 90 6.35 -2.75 7.01
CA THR A 90 6.23 -3.60 8.20
C THR A 90 7.17 -4.80 8.14
N ALA A 91 7.20 -5.49 7.00
CA ALA A 91 8.08 -6.64 6.80
C ALA A 91 9.56 -6.23 6.87
N GLN A 92 9.94 -5.09 6.31
CA GLN A 92 11.31 -4.57 6.39
C GLN A 92 11.72 -4.25 7.83
N LEU A 93 10.88 -3.55 8.58
CA LEU A 93 11.16 -3.20 9.97
C LEU A 93 11.26 -4.43 10.88
N MET A 94 10.41 -5.44 10.68
CA MET A 94 10.51 -6.72 11.40
C MET A 94 11.77 -7.49 10.99
N THR A 95 12.08 -7.52 9.69
CA THR A 95 13.29 -8.16 9.16
C THR A 95 14.55 -7.57 9.77
N ASP A 96 14.63 -6.24 9.87
CA ASP A 96 15.79 -5.54 10.43
C ASP A 96 16.02 -5.92 11.89
N GLU A 97 14.99 -5.97 12.71
CA GLU A 97 15.12 -6.38 14.11
C GLU A 97 15.48 -7.87 14.25
N PHE A 98 14.86 -8.76 13.47
CA PHE A 98 15.14 -10.20 13.51
C PHE A 98 16.55 -10.54 12.99
N ALA A 99 16.97 -9.91 11.89
CA ALA A 99 18.31 -10.15 11.31
C ALA A 99 19.42 -9.72 12.27
N ASN A 100 19.21 -8.62 12.99
CA ASN A 100 20.19 -8.05 13.93
C ASN A 100 20.02 -8.55 15.38
N ALA A 101 19.18 -9.58 15.64
CA ALA A 101 18.99 -10.12 16.98
C ALA A 101 20.32 -10.66 17.55
N LEU A 102 20.63 -10.28 18.80
CA LEU A 102 21.85 -10.70 19.52
C LEU A 102 21.63 -11.94 20.38
N GLU A 103 20.45 -12.08 20.93
CA GLU A 103 20.04 -13.16 21.82
C GLU A 103 18.55 -13.44 21.64
N VAL A 104 18.15 -14.70 21.85
CA VAL A 104 16.74 -15.09 21.85
C VAL A 104 16.46 -15.92 23.11
N LYS A 105 15.41 -15.56 23.81
CA LYS A 105 14.84 -16.40 24.86
C LYS A 105 13.57 -17.04 24.29
N ASN A 106 13.65 -18.32 23.99
CA ASN A 106 12.45 -19.08 23.67
C ASN A 106 11.67 -19.25 24.98
N SER A 107 10.60 -18.50 25.12
CA SER A 107 9.62 -18.80 26.18
C SER A 107 8.89 -20.07 25.77
N ALA A 108 9.44 -21.22 26.16
CA ALA A 108 8.75 -22.49 26.07
C ALA A 108 7.65 -22.50 27.12
N GLY A 109 6.50 -21.94 26.81
CA GLY A 109 5.35 -21.96 27.71
C GLY A 109 4.13 -21.34 27.02
N THR A 110 3.05 -22.07 27.04
CA THR A 110 1.72 -21.50 26.91
C THR A 110 1.49 -20.67 28.16
N SER A 111 1.15 -19.39 28.01
CA SER A 111 0.61 -18.61 29.12
C SER A 111 -0.53 -19.39 29.77
N GLU A 112 -0.76 -19.23 31.05
CA GLU A 112 -1.91 -19.83 31.77
C GLU A 112 -3.26 -19.47 31.12
N THR A 113 -3.28 -18.44 30.27
CA THR A 113 -4.43 -17.98 29.47
C THR A 113 -4.51 -18.62 28.09
N GLY A 114 -3.59 -19.52 27.68
CA GLY A 114 -3.60 -20.20 26.39
C GLY A 114 -3.08 -19.35 25.22
N GLU A 115 -2.56 -18.17 25.46
CA GLU A 115 -1.91 -17.35 24.43
C GLU A 115 -0.53 -17.91 24.05
N MET A 116 -0.23 -17.95 22.76
CA MET A 116 1.09 -18.31 22.23
C MET A 116 2.11 -17.29 22.74
N VAL A 117 3.04 -17.75 23.58
CA VAL A 117 4.14 -16.89 24.04
C VAL A 117 5.13 -16.69 22.87
N THR A 118 5.21 -15.48 22.37
CA THR A 118 6.15 -15.13 21.31
C THR A 118 7.58 -15.09 21.85
N PRO A 119 8.60 -15.51 21.07
CA PRO A 119 10.00 -15.43 21.50
C PRO A 119 10.40 -14.00 21.86
N LEU A 120 11.14 -13.85 22.94
CA LEU A 120 11.74 -12.58 23.35
C LEU A 120 13.11 -12.48 22.69
N LEU A 121 13.36 -11.38 21.96
CA LEU A 121 14.64 -11.15 21.31
C LEU A 121 15.36 -9.93 21.89
N ARG A 122 16.69 -9.98 21.96
CA ARG A 122 17.53 -8.82 22.28
C ARG A 122 17.92 -8.11 20.98
N SER A 123 17.42 -6.90 20.81
CA SER A 123 17.67 -6.10 19.60
C SER A 123 19.14 -5.72 19.47
N GLY A 124 19.74 -5.89 18.31
CA GLY A 124 21.06 -5.37 17.98
C GLY A 124 21.11 -3.85 17.85
N ASN A 125 19.96 -3.24 17.55
CA ASN A 125 19.85 -1.79 17.37
C ASN A 125 19.74 -1.04 18.70
N SER A 126 18.91 -1.53 19.63
CA SER A 126 18.66 -0.87 20.91
C SER A 126 19.34 -1.54 22.11
N HIS A 127 19.87 -2.75 21.95
CA HIS A 127 20.38 -3.62 23.00
C HIS A 127 19.37 -3.99 24.10
N LEU A 128 18.10 -3.66 23.89
CA LEU A 128 17.00 -3.97 24.81
C LEU A 128 16.33 -5.29 24.41
N TRP A 129 15.73 -5.95 25.39
CA TRP A 129 14.83 -7.06 25.14
C TRP A 129 13.51 -6.53 24.58
N LEU A 130 13.01 -7.15 23.54
CA LEU A 130 11.73 -6.80 22.92
C LEU A 130 11.01 -8.03 22.36
N HIS A 131 9.72 -7.90 22.20
CA HIS A 131 8.89 -8.80 21.40
C HIS A 131 7.90 -8.00 20.57
N PHE A 132 7.37 -8.62 19.52
CA PHE A 132 6.30 -8.05 18.71
C PHE A 132 4.96 -8.58 19.20
N SER A 133 4.00 -7.69 19.37
CA SER A 133 2.62 -8.04 19.66
C SER A 133 1.70 -7.45 18.59
N ALA A 134 0.73 -8.23 18.15
CA ALA A 134 -0.36 -7.71 17.33
C ALA A 134 -1.43 -7.19 18.28
N THR A 135 -1.47 -5.88 18.48
CA THR A 135 -2.51 -5.26 19.27
C THR A 135 -3.84 -5.22 18.54
N ASP A 136 -4.90 -4.99 19.30
CA ASP A 136 -6.24 -4.86 18.82
C ASP A 136 -6.37 -3.79 17.73
N TRP A 137 -7.41 -3.93 16.92
CA TRP A 137 -7.85 -3.07 15.83
C TRP A 137 -7.97 -1.56 16.15
N SER A 138 -7.82 -1.16 17.42
CA SER A 138 -7.90 0.23 17.88
C SER A 138 -6.65 1.07 17.57
N GLY A 139 -5.50 0.41 17.36
CA GLY A 139 -4.21 1.05 17.10
C GLY A 139 -3.76 0.97 15.63
N THR A 140 -2.46 1.16 15.41
CA THR A 140 -1.78 0.94 14.12
C THR A 140 -1.51 -0.53 13.84
N GLY A 141 -1.75 -1.39 14.82
CA GLY A 141 -1.66 -2.85 14.74
C GLY A 141 -0.45 -3.41 15.49
N ILE A 142 0.63 -3.72 14.80
CA ILE A 142 1.81 -4.34 15.40
C ILE A 142 2.60 -3.33 16.23
N GLU A 143 2.92 -3.71 17.45
CA GLU A 143 3.72 -2.93 18.40
C GLU A 143 4.99 -3.67 18.79
N LYS A 144 6.05 -2.91 19.06
CA LYS A 144 7.25 -3.38 19.77
C LYS A 144 7.05 -3.15 21.26
N TRP A 145 7.14 -4.21 22.02
CA TRP A 145 7.08 -4.15 23.46
C TRP A 145 8.49 -4.36 24.03
N TYR A 146 9.00 -3.38 24.74
CA TYR A 146 10.32 -3.43 25.35
C TYR A 146 10.23 -3.90 26.82
N GLY A 147 11.09 -4.82 27.21
CA GLY A 147 11.18 -5.33 28.56
C GLY A 147 10.87 -6.82 28.68
N ASP A 148 10.96 -7.34 29.89
CA ASP A 148 10.58 -8.72 30.22
C ASP A 148 9.05 -8.79 30.36
N TYR A 149 8.44 -9.96 30.17
CA TYR A 149 6.97 -10.20 30.13
C TYR A 149 6.15 -9.74 31.36
N THR A 150 6.70 -8.89 32.21
CA THR A 150 5.94 -8.31 33.34
C THR A 150 4.98 -7.26 32.79
N TYR A 151 3.74 -7.60 32.84
CA TYR A 151 2.54 -7.01 32.23
C TYR A 151 2.22 -5.55 32.57
N ASP A 152 3.03 -4.81 33.34
CA ASP A 152 2.58 -3.59 34.01
C ASP A 152 3.13 -2.28 33.44
N ASP A 153 3.93 -2.31 32.37
CA ASP A 153 4.51 -1.08 31.84
C ASP A 153 3.85 -0.62 30.55
N ALA A 154 2.76 0.13 30.67
CA ALA A 154 2.12 0.84 29.56
C ALA A 154 3.05 1.81 28.80
N TYR A 155 4.24 2.08 29.33
CA TYR A 155 5.21 3.04 28.82
C TYR A 155 6.20 2.46 27.80
N ASN A 156 6.30 1.15 27.66
CA ASN A 156 7.31 0.51 26.83
C ASN A 156 6.78 -0.04 25.48
N LYS A 157 5.60 0.40 25.07
CA LYS A 157 4.97 -0.02 23.82
C LYS A 157 5.15 1.04 22.74
N ILE A 158 5.75 0.67 21.64
CA ILE A 158 5.96 1.56 20.51
C ILE A 158 5.34 0.93 19.26
N PRO A 159 4.42 1.62 18.56
CA PRO A 159 3.88 1.11 17.33
C PRO A 159 5.00 0.91 16.30
N LEU A 160 4.96 -0.23 15.59
CA LEU A 160 5.96 -0.54 14.56
C LEU A 160 5.86 0.44 13.40
N LEU A 161 4.64 0.78 12.98
CA LEU A 161 4.36 1.84 12.02
C LEU A 161 3.79 3.06 12.73
N THR A 162 4.26 4.23 12.34
CA THR A 162 3.64 5.49 12.77
C THR A 162 2.33 5.73 12.00
N GLN A 163 1.43 6.50 12.58
CA GLN A 163 0.16 6.86 11.95
C GLN A 163 0.34 7.63 10.62
N ALA A 164 1.50 8.24 10.40
CA ALA A 164 1.85 8.86 9.13
C ALA A 164 2.22 7.84 8.03
N ALA A 165 2.62 6.62 8.41
CA ALA A 165 3.04 5.58 7.47
C ALA A 165 1.91 4.62 7.07
N ILE A 166 0.80 4.64 7.79
CA ILE A 166 -0.39 3.84 7.51
C ILE A 166 -1.64 4.72 7.66
N SER A 167 -2.59 4.60 6.73
CA SER A 167 -3.87 5.32 6.82
C SER A 167 -4.64 4.90 8.08
N ASP A 168 -5.39 5.84 8.68
CA ASP A 168 -6.25 5.58 9.85
C ASP A 168 -7.31 4.49 9.62
N GLU A 169 -7.57 4.14 8.37
CA GLU A 169 -8.53 3.09 8.00
C GLU A 169 -7.95 1.68 8.12
N TYR A 170 -6.62 1.52 8.25
CA TYR A 170 -5.93 0.25 8.22
C TYR A 170 -5.15 -0.03 9.50
N TYR A 171 -4.89 -1.32 9.74
CA TYR A 171 -3.97 -1.78 10.77
C TYR A 171 -3.21 -3.03 10.29
N THR A 172 -2.01 -3.23 10.84
CA THR A 172 -1.18 -4.40 10.58
C THR A 172 -1.48 -5.50 11.60
N ALA A 173 -1.45 -6.77 11.18
CA ALA A 173 -1.56 -7.89 12.11
C ALA A 173 -0.78 -9.10 11.59
N PHE A 174 -0.46 -10.02 12.50
CA PHE A 174 0.11 -11.33 12.22
C PHE A 174 -0.46 -12.34 13.21
N ASP A 175 -0.40 -13.65 12.87
CA ASP A 175 -0.91 -14.68 13.75
C ASP A 175 0.08 -15.05 14.88
N GLY A 176 1.37 -14.82 14.63
CA GLY A 176 2.44 -15.10 15.56
C GLY A 176 3.78 -15.20 14.86
N TYR A 177 4.86 -15.33 15.64
CA TYR A 177 6.17 -15.67 15.11
C TYR A 177 6.87 -16.67 16.02
N THR A 178 7.74 -17.46 15.41
CA THR A 178 8.51 -18.52 16.07
C THR A 178 10.00 -18.35 15.75
N TYR A 179 10.86 -18.88 16.60
CA TYR A 179 12.30 -18.95 16.38
C TYR A 179 12.75 -20.41 16.40
N SER A 180 13.54 -20.81 15.40
CA SER A 180 14.20 -22.12 15.33
C SER A 180 15.70 -21.96 15.62
N GLU A 181 16.17 -22.62 16.66
CA GLU A 181 17.61 -22.62 17.04
C GLU A 181 18.46 -23.36 16.02
N GLU A 182 17.93 -24.41 15.38
CA GLU A 182 18.64 -25.24 14.40
C GLU A 182 19.02 -24.45 13.14
N THR A 183 18.11 -23.57 12.70
CA THR A 183 18.26 -22.78 11.46
C THR A 183 18.63 -21.33 11.72
N ALA A 184 18.64 -20.90 12.99
CA ALA A 184 18.76 -19.50 13.41
C ALA A 184 17.76 -18.58 12.68
N CYS A 185 16.53 -19.08 12.43
CA CYS A 185 15.52 -18.37 11.65
C CYS A 185 14.31 -18.00 12.49
N PHE A 186 13.84 -16.76 12.32
CA PHE A 186 12.52 -16.32 12.74
C PHE A 186 11.52 -16.55 11.62
N THR A 187 10.34 -17.04 11.94
CA THR A 187 9.24 -17.22 11.00
C THR A 187 8.00 -16.52 11.51
N VAL A 188 7.55 -15.51 10.79
CA VAL A 188 6.30 -14.78 11.03
C VAL A 188 5.21 -15.35 10.14
N GLN A 189 4.04 -15.65 10.74
CA GLN A 189 2.92 -16.25 10.04
C GLN A 189 1.83 -15.22 9.77
N ASN A 190 1.29 -15.25 8.54
CA ASN A 190 0.11 -14.48 8.12
C ASN A 190 0.22 -12.97 8.39
N LEU A 191 1.39 -12.38 8.11
CA LEU A 191 1.53 -10.93 8.17
C LEU A 191 0.63 -10.28 7.12
N ALA A 192 -0.31 -9.44 7.55
CA ALA A 192 -1.36 -8.87 6.70
C ALA A 192 -1.77 -7.46 7.14
N ILE A 193 -2.47 -6.79 6.23
CA ILE A 193 -3.13 -5.49 6.47
C ILE A 193 -4.64 -5.70 6.43
N TYR A 194 -5.32 -5.19 7.43
CA TYR A 194 -6.79 -5.25 7.57
C TYR A 194 -7.40 -3.85 7.63
N ARG A 195 -8.67 -3.73 7.22
CA ARG A 195 -9.44 -2.50 7.44
C ARG A 195 -10.09 -2.51 8.82
N LYS A 196 -10.03 -1.38 9.52
CA LYS A 196 -10.68 -1.22 10.84
C LYS A 196 -12.20 -1.38 10.77
N LYS A 197 -12.82 -0.99 9.65
CA LYS A 197 -14.28 -1.13 9.44
C LYS A 197 -14.77 -2.58 9.31
N ASP A 198 -13.89 -3.49 8.90
CA ASP A 198 -14.25 -4.91 8.68
C ASP A 198 -14.17 -5.74 9.97
N THR A 199 -13.82 -5.11 11.10
CA THR A 199 -13.61 -5.81 12.39
C THR A 199 -14.90 -6.16 13.14
N MET A 200 -16.05 -5.61 12.74
CA MET A 200 -17.34 -5.91 13.38
C MET A 200 -17.98 -7.25 12.97
N GLY A 201 -17.35 -8.01 12.08
CA GLY A 201 -17.82 -9.31 11.60
C GLY A 201 -16.82 -10.43 11.88
N THR A 202 -17.33 -11.67 11.94
CA THR A 202 -16.55 -12.90 12.19
C THR A 202 -15.55 -13.27 11.07
N SER A 203 -15.51 -12.53 9.97
CA SER A 203 -14.63 -12.78 8.83
C SER A 203 -13.80 -11.55 8.51
N ARG A 204 -12.61 -11.47 9.10
CA ARG A 204 -11.61 -10.44 8.77
C ARG A 204 -11.06 -10.72 7.37
N LYS A 205 -11.30 -9.82 6.42
CA LYS A 205 -10.73 -9.93 5.09
C LYS A 205 -9.49 -9.04 4.97
N ALA A 206 -8.34 -9.64 4.71
CA ALA A 206 -7.13 -8.89 4.44
C ALA A 206 -7.28 -8.05 3.16
N VAL A 207 -6.77 -6.83 3.16
CA VAL A 207 -6.77 -5.92 2.00
C VAL A 207 -5.82 -6.43 0.93
N VAL A 208 -4.68 -6.97 1.37
CA VAL A 208 -3.65 -7.58 0.54
C VAL A 208 -3.47 -9.03 0.98
N LYS A 209 -3.02 -9.89 0.07
CA LYS A 209 -2.76 -11.30 0.38
C LYS A 209 -1.76 -11.40 1.55
N PRO A 210 -2.08 -12.14 2.63
CA PRO A 210 -1.17 -12.38 3.74
C PRO A 210 0.15 -13.01 3.26
N ILE A 211 1.24 -12.63 3.89
CA ILE A 211 2.58 -13.16 3.60
C ILE A 211 3.16 -13.87 4.83
N ASN A 212 3.96 -14.89 4.59
CA ASN A 212 4.82 -15.48 5.60
C ASN A 212 6.24 -14.94 5.39
N LEU A 213 6.87 -14.50 6.47
CA LEU A 213 8.20 -13.94 6.45
C LEU A 213 9.15 -14.87 7.21
N THR A 214 10.24 -15.27 6.58
CA THR A 214 11.31 -16.04 7.23
C THR A 214 12.60 -15.24 7.17
N VAL A 215 13.18 -14.96 8.32
CA VAL A 215 14.39 -14.12 8.47
C VAL A 215 15.43 -14.89 9.24
N ARG A 216 16.64 -15.01 8.68
CA ARG A 216 17.80 -15.57 9.38
C ARG A 216 18.48 -14.51 10.22
N ALA A 217 18.69 -14.81 11.49
CA ALA A 217 19.45 -13.94 12.39
C ALA A 217 20.95 -14.10 12.16
N VAL A 218 21.60 -13.03 11.76
CA VAL A 218 23.03 -13.06 11.38
C VAL A 218 23.95 -13.27 12.60
N ASN A 219 23.59 -12.70 13.73
CA ASN A 219 24.43 -12.74 14.92
C ASN A 219 24.26 -14.01 15.76
N LEU A 220 23.18 -14.77 15.55
CA LEU A 220 22.88 -16.00 16.30
C LEU A 220 23.49 -17.25 15.64
N ASP A 221 23.95 -17.16 14.42
CA ASP A 221 24.53 -18.27 13.63
C ASP A 221 26.00 -18.58 14.00
N GLN A 222 26.60 -17.85 14.94
CA GLN A 222 28.02 -17.96 15.31
C GLN A 222 28.31 -18.81 16.57
N LYS A 223 27.35 -19.65 16.99
CA LYS A 223 27.57 -20.56 18.13
C LYS A 223 27.83 -21.98 17.71
#